data_03b14074a701cdaa125f230ac651bc03
#
_entry.id   03b14074a701cdaa125f230ac651bc03
#
_cell.length_a   1.000
_cell.length_b   1.000
_cell.length_c   1.000
_cell.angle_alpha   90.00
_cell.angle_beta   90.00
_cell.angle_gamma   90.00
#
_symmetry.space_group_name_H-M   'P 1'
#
loop_
_entity.id
_entity.type
_entity.pdbx_description
1 polymer ?
#
loop_
_entity_poly.entity_id
_entity_poly.type
_entity_poly.pdbx_seq_one_letter_code
_entity_poly.pdbx_strand_id
1 'polypeptide(L)'
;MDKTLLLGNGLNRTLKDGFSWADMLKDLGSDGDGGDSVPFPIQFEEIAAQRGCMIGKRRSDPYKEIRTEISGRIDGLDLCAGEAHPAFRNIGMNHVVTTNYDTVFESMFDVRKSKENPGSSRNVLDAIFETPIVDFYHAHGLGSWKNTLCLGHEHYASLIGKIRSEFFTNVNDESQENITDLVTGKRESKHIWPELFFTSDIAIVGLGLD
;
A
#
# COMPACT_ATOMS: atom_id res chain seq x y z
N MET A 1 8.34 22.18 -8.62
CA MET A 1 7.32 21.40 -7.93
C MET A 1 7.83 19.96 -7.91
N ASP A 2 7.72 19.28 -6.79
CA ASP A 2 8.16 17.90 -6.69
C ASP A 2 7.30 17.00 -7.56
N LYS A 3 7.85 15.87 -7.97
CA LYS A 3 7.17 14.89 -8.81
C LYS A 3 6.95 13.61 -8.05
N THR A 4 5.73 13.12 -8.05
CA THR A 4 5.34 11.86 -7.42
C THR A 4 4.91 10.85 -8.48
N LEU A 5 5.45 9.64 -8.41
CA LEU A 5 4.96 8.49 -9.14
C LEU A 5 3.99 7.71 -8.26
N LEU A 6 2.72 7.61 -8.66
CA LEU A 6 1.76 6.70 -8.07
C LEU A 6 1.78 5.38 -8.85
N LEU A 7 2.27 4.33 -8.20
CA LEU A 7 2.59 3.05 -8.82
C LEU A 7 1.64 1.95 -8.33
N GLY A 8 0.95 1.31 -9.26
CA GLY A 8 0.15 0.11 -9.00
C GLY A 8 0.78 -1.17 -9.54
N ASN A 9 0.12 -2.29 -9.32
CA ASN A 9 0.62 -3.63 -9.68
C ASN A 9 0.64 -3.91 -11.19
N GLY A 10 0.02 -3.06 -12.01
CA GLY A 10 0.00 -3.24 -13.47
C GLY A 10 1.39 -3.27 -14.10
N LEU A 11 2.38 -2.58 -13.52
CA LEU A 11 3.76 -2.65 -13.98
C LEU A 11 4.37 -4.04 -13.68
N ASN A 12 4.15 -4.59 -12.49
CA ASN A 12 4.65 -5.92 -12.12
C ASN A 12 3.97 -7.04 -12.90
N ARG A 13 2.73 -6.85 -13.38
CA ARG A 13 2.04 -7.80 -14.27
C ARG A 13 2.73 -7.97 -15.62
N THR A 14 3.64 -7.09 -16.01
CA THR A 14 4.49 -7.26 -17.19
C THR A 14 5.66 -8.23 -16.97
N LEU A 15 5.92 -8.64 -15.73
CA LEU A 15 6.95 -9.59 -15.39
C LEU A 15 6.53 -11.01 -15.77
N LYS A 16 7.48 -11.84 -16.12
CA LYS A 16 7.23 -13.24 -16.51
C LYS A 16 6.52 -14.03 -15.41
N ASP A 17 6.90 -13.79 -14.15
CA ASP A 17 6.35 -14.44 -12.95
C ASP A 17 5.54 -13.44 -12.10
N GLY A 18 5.07 -12.35 -12.75
CA GLY A 18 4.21 -11.35 -12.11
C GLY A 18 2.89 -11.97 -11.68
N PHE A 19 2.53 -11.79 -10.43
CA PHE A 19 1.26 -12.31 -9.91
C PHE A 19 0.14 -11.27 -9.99
N SER A 20 -1.10 -11.74 -10.04
CA SER A 20 -2.27 -10.90 -9.87
C SER A 20 -2.89 -11.13 -8.49
N TRP A 21 -3.60 -10.13 -7.98
CA TRP A 21 -4.37 -10.25 -6.76
C TRP A 21 -5.49 -11.27 -6.88
N ALA A 22 -6.13 -11.35 -8.05
CA ALA A 22 -7.16 -12.33 -8.34
C ALA A 22 -6.63 -13.76 -8.16
N ASP A 23 -5.44 -14.06 -8.70
CA ASP A 23 -4.82 -15.38 -8.56
C ASP A 23 -4.48 -15.67 -7.10
N MET A 24 -3.92 -14.70 -6.37
CA MET A 24 -3.61 -14.87 -4.97
C MET A 24 -4.85 -15.15 -4.11
N LEU A 25 -5.94 -14.40 -4.31
CA LEU A 25 -7.18 -14.60 -3.55
C LEU A 25 -7.85 -15.92 -3.91
N LYS A 26 -7.81 -16.33 -5.18
CA LYS A 26 -8.30 -17.63 -5.61
C LYS A 26 -7.56 -18.78 -4.92
N ASP A 27 -6.25 -18.70 -4.85
CA ASP A 27 -5.41 -19.68 -4.14
C ASP A 27 -5.67 -19.71 -2.62
N LEU A 28 -6.14 -18.61 -2.04
CA LEU A 28 -6.52 -18.52 -0.63
C LEU A 28 -7.90 -19.11 -0.33
N GLY A 29 -8.64 -19.53 -1.35
CA GLY A 29 -9.96 -20.16 -1.23
C GLY A 29 -11.12 -19.21 -1.56
N SER A 30 -10.89 -18.14 -2.31
CA SER A 30 -11.98 -17.45 -2.97
C SER A 30 -12.63 -18.42 -3.97
N ASP A 31 -13.90 -18.75 -3.78
CA ASP A 31 -14.66 -19.65 -4.68
C ASP A 31 -14.88 -19.07 -6.08
N GLY A 32 -14.19 -18.05 -6.42
CA GLY A 32 -13.83 -17.45 -7.71
C GLY A 32 -14.81 -17.45 -8.89
N ASP A 33 -16.05 -17.92 -8.71
CA ASP A 33 -17.14 -17.76 -9.68
C ASP A 33 -17.87 -16.40 -9.54
N GLY A 34 -17.51 -15.64 -8.52
CA GLY A 34 -17.89 -14.22 -8.44
C GLY A 34 -17.02 -13.47 -9.44
N GLY A 35 -17.45 -13.46 -10.72
CA GLY A 35 -16.71 -12.87 -11.82
C GLY A 35 -16.06 -11.53 -11.46
N ASP A 36 -15.27 -10.93 -12.36
CA ASP A 36 -14.51 -9.67 -12.26
C ASP A 36 -15.22 -8.48 -11.58
N SER A 37 -16.41 -8.69 -11.03
CA SER A 37 -17.30 -7.68 -10.43
C SER A 37 -17.20 -7.52 -8.91
N VAL A 38 -16.57 -8.46 -8.17
CA VAL A 38 -16.45 -8.34 -6.70
C VAL A 38 -15.11 -7.72 -6.33
N PRO A 39 -15.11 -6.54 -5.68
CA PRO A 39 -13.86 -5.88 -5.26
C PRO A 39 -13.00 -6.77 -4.34
N PHE A 40 -11.68 -6.75 -4.52
CA PHE A 40 -10.74 -7.54 -3.73
C PHE A 40 -10.91 -7.43 -2.20
N PRO A 41 -11.18 -6.25 -1.61
CA PRO A 41 -11.45 -6.16 -0.18
C PRO A 41 -12.64 -7.01 0.28
N ILE A 42 -13.68 -7.14 -0.56
CA ILE A 42 -14.86 -7.96 -0.24
C ILE A 42 -14.53 -9.44 -0.36
N GLN A 43 -13.80 -9.86 -1.40
CA GLN A 43 -13.33 -11.24 -1.53
C GLN A 43 -12.46 -11.65 -0.32
N PHE A 44 -11.61 -10.76 0.17
CA PHE A 44 -10.81 -10.99 1.36
C PHE A 44 -11.69 -11.22 2.61
N GLU A 45 -12.76 -10.42 2.79
CA GLU A 45 -13.71 -10.59 3.90
C GLU A 45 -14.46 -11.93 3.80
N GLU A 46 -14.84 -12.35 2.60
CA GLU A 46 -15.47 -13.65 2.37
C GLU A 46 -14.56 -14.81 2.77
N ILE A 47 -13.30 -14.79 2.35
CA ILE A 47 -12.29 -15.78 2.74
C ILE A 47 -12.13 -15.82 4.28
N ALA A 48 -12.04 -14.64 4.90
CA ALA A 48 -11.90 -14.54 6.35
C ALA A 48 -13.12 -15.09 7.08
N ALA A 49 -14.32 -14.81 6.60
CA ALA A 49 -15.57 -15.34 7.15
C ALA A 49 -15.64 -16.88 7.01
N GLN A 50 -15.33 -17.41 5.83
CA GLN A 50 -15.31 -18.85 5.58
C GLN A 50 -14.31 -19.57 6.51
N ARG A 51 -13.08 -19.05 6.62
CA ARG A 51 -12.07 -19.60 7.54
C ARG A 51 -12.51 -19.50 9.00
N GLY A 52 -13.14 -18.40 9.40
CA GLY A 52 -13.70 -18.21 10.73
C GLY A 52 -14.78 -19.25 11.07
N CYS A 53 -15.66 -19.58 10.13
CA CYS A 53 -16.68 -20.61 10.28
C CYS A 53 -16.10 -22.03 10.42
N MET A 54 -15.02 -22.33 9.69
CA MET A 54 -14.37 -23.66 9.75
C MET A 54 -13.62 -23.90 11.07
N ILE A 55 -13.10 -22.85 11.70
CA ILE A 55 -12.27 -22.95 12.91
C ILE A 55 -13.10 -23.22 14.18
N GLY A 56 -14.40 -23.22 14.11
CA GLY A 56 -15.47 -23.61 15.05
C GLY A 56 -15.12 -24.08 16.46
N LYS A 57 -14.21 -23.48 17.17
CA LYS A 57 -13.89 -23.51 18.61
C LYS A 57 -12.48 -23.02 18.96
N ARG A 58 -11.60 -22.71 18.03
CA ARG A 58 -10.29 -22.11 18.33
C ARG A 58 -10.35 -20.60 18.16
N ARG A 59 -9.82 -19.86 19.14
CA ARG A 59 -9.64 -18.41 19.12
C ARG A 59 -8.51 -17.98 18.18
N SER A 60 -8.45 -18.47 16.94
CA SER A 60 -7.53 -17.90 15.97
C SER A 60 -8.22 -16.74 15.25
N ASP A 61 -7.49 -15.69 15.03
CA ASP A 61 -7.93 -14.53 14.26
C ASP A 61 -7.69 -14.86 12.77
N PRO A 62 -8.75 -15.14 11.98
CA PRO A 62 -8.61 -15.52 10.57
C PRO A 62 -7.93 -14.43 9.74
N TYR A 63 -8.14 -13.17 10.08
CA TYR A 63 -7.47 -12.05 9.41
C TYR A 63 -5.96 -12.08 9.61
N LYS A 64 -5.50 -12.41 10.81
CA LYS A 64 -4.08 -12.53 11.11
C LYS A 64 -3.44 -13.72 10.39
N GLU A 65 -4.15 -14.84 10.31
CA GLU A 65 -3.68 -16.03 9.61
C GLU A 65 -3.52 -15.75 8.11
N ILE A 66 -4.55 -15.18 7.46
CA ILE A 66 -4.52 -14.86 6.04
C ILE A 66 -3.42 -13.83 5.74
N ARG A 67 -3.28 -12.78 6.55
CA ARG A 67 -2.18 -11.81 6.37
C ARG A 67 -0.80 -12.45 6.49
N THR A 68 -0.65 -13.41 7.40
CA THR A 68 0.62 -14.13 7.55
C THR A 68 0.91 -15.00 6.32
N GLU A 69 -0.11 -15.64 5.76
CA GLU A 69 0.00 -16.45 4.55
C GLU A 69 0.34 -15.58 3.33
N ILE A 70 -0.37 -14.45 3.14
CA ILE A 70 -0.10 -13.50 2.06
C ILE A 70 1.32 -12.94 2.18
N SER A 71 1.73 -12.50 3.37
CA SER A 71 3.09 -12.01 3.62
C SER A 71 4.14 -13.05 3.21
N GLY A 72 3.96 -14.30 3.65
CA GLY A 72 4.88 -15.38 3.30
C GLY A 72 4.93 -15.68 1.80
N ARG A 73 3.81 -15.57 1.10
CA ARG A 73 3.76 -15.72 -0.36
C ARG A 73 4.49 -14.60 -1.08
N ILE A 74 4.27 -13.33 -0.67
CA ILE A 74 4.96 -12.17 -1.25
C ILE A 74 6.47 -12.27 -1.02
N ASP A 75 6.91 -12.61 0.18
CA ASP A 75 8.32 -12.77 0.52
C ASP A 75 8.97 -13.95 -0.24
N GLY A 76 8.17 -14.94 -0.66
CA GLY A 76 8.63 -16.09 -1.44
C GLY A 76 8.68 -15.84 -2.96
N LEU A 77 8.20 -14.69 -3.45
CA LEU A 77 8.27 -14.35 -4.86
C LEU A 77 9.68 -13.86 -5.22
N ASP A 78 10.32 -14.53 -6.19
CA ASP A 78 11.59 -14.09 -6.74
C ASP A 78 11.36 -13.08 -7.88
N LEU A 79 10.83 -11.92 -7.51
CA LEU A 79 10.49 -10.87 -8.45
C LEU A 79 11.68 -9.94 -8.66
N CYS A 80 12.08 -9.77 -9.89
CA CYS A 80 13.08 -8.80 -10.32
C CYS A 80 12.47 -7.77 -11.27
N ALA A 81 13.01 -6.55 -11.26
CA ALA A 81 12.57 -5.51 -12.18
C ALA A 81 12.71 -5.96 -13.64
N GLY A 82 11.64 -5.86 -14.42
CA GLY A 82 11.60 -6.21 -15.83
C GLY A 82 11.99 -5.04 -16.73
N GLU A 83 11.90 -5.25 -18.04
CA GLU A 83 12.33 -4.28 -19.07
C GLU A 83 11.61 -2.93 -19.01
N ALA A 84 10.35 -2.90 -18.55
CA ALA A 84 9.57 -1.67 -18.46
C ALA A 84 9.97 -0.81 -17.23
N HIS A 85 10.44 -1.40 -16.15
CA HIS A 85 10.73 -0.70 -14.89
C HIS A 85 11.78 0.41 -15.01
N PRO A 86 12.91 0.23 -15.74
CA PRO A 86 13.93 1.27 -15.88
C PRO A 86 13.41 2.54 -16.57
N ALA A 87 12.41 2.43 -17.45
CA ALA A 87 11.82 3.60 -18.11
C ALA A 87 11.19 4.54 -17.07
N PHE A 88 10.52 4.00 -16.07
CA PHE A 88 9.89 4.79 -15.01
C PHE A 88 10.90 5.30 -13.98
N ARG A 89 11.99 4.56 -13.73
CA ARG A 89 13.10 5.06 -12.91
C ARG A 89 13.67 6.39 -13.41
N ASN A 90 13.72 6.56 -14.73
CA ASN A 90 14.37 7.69 -15.39
C ASN A 90 13.49 8.94 -15.53
N ILE A 91 12.25 8.92 -15.04
CA ILE A 91 11.32 10.09 -15.12
C ILE A 91 11.80 11.27 -14.25
N GLY A 92 12.68 11.02 -13.27
CA GLY A 92 13.18 12.08 -12.37
C GLY A 92 12.13 12.46 -11.31
N MET A 93 11.57 11.46 -10.63
CA MET A 93 10.65 11.63 -9.51
C MET A 93 11.39 11.90 -8.20
N ASN A 94 10.73 12.59 -7.29
CA ASN A 94 11.19 12.83 -5.92
C ASN A 94 10.53 11.84 -4.95
N HIS A 95 9.33 11.37 -5.28
CA HIS A 95 8.54 10.48 -4.44
C HIS A 95 7.93 9.35 -5.27
N VAL A 96 7.90 8.17 -4.70
CA VAL A 96 7.16 7.01 -5.21
C VAL A 96 6.15 6.58 -4.16
N VAL A 97 4.87 6.65 -4.49
CA VAL A 97 3.79 6.09 -3.67
C VAL A 97 3.31 4.83 -4.37
N THR A 98 3.43 3.68 -3.73
CA THR A 98 2.99 2.42 -4.31
C THR A 98 1.87 1.78 -3.51
N THR A 99 0.94 1.13 -4.22
CA THR A 99 -0.06 0.23 -3.64
C THR A 99 0.43 -1.22 -3.62
N ASN A 100 1.61 -1.50 -4.19
CA ASN A 100 2.21 -2.82 -4.19
C ASN A 100 2.76 -3.17 -2.81
N TYR A 101 2.79 -4.46 -2.50
CA TYR A 101 3.32 -4.97 -1.24
C TYR A 101 4.75 -5.49 -1.37
N ASP A 102 5.24 -5.65 -2.60
CA ASP A 102 6.62 -6.05 -2.92
C ASP A 102 7.56 -4.84 -3.01
N THR A 103 8.85 -5.11 -3.19
CA THR A 103 9.90 -4.09 -3.31
C THR A 103 10.62 -4.15 -4.66
N VAL A 104 9.93 -4.60 -5.70
CA VAL A 104 10.52 -4.75 -7.05
C VAL A 104 11.04 -3.43 -7.59
N PHE A 105 10.24 -2.37 -7.45
CA PHE A 105 10.61 -1.06 -7.98
C PHE A 105 11.79 -0.45 -7.21
N GLU A 106 11.77 -0.57 -5.89
CA GLU A 106 12.82 -0.11 -4.99
C GLU A 106 14.16 -0.82 -5.24
N SER A 107 14.12 -2.09 -5.67
CA SER A 107 15.31 -2.90 -5.95
C SER A 107 16.24 -2.30 -7.03
N MET A 108 15.71 -1.40 -7.86
CA MET A 108 16.50 -0.70 -8.87
C MET A 108 17.30 0.47 -8.33
N PHE A 109 17.13 0.82 -7.06
CA PHE A 109 17.76 1.96 -6.42
C PHE A 109 18.66 1.50 -5.28
N ASP A 110 19.64 2.32 -4.93
CA ASP A 110 20.41 2.11 -3.70
C ASP A 110 19.64 2.69 -2.51
N VAL A 111 18.63 1.94 -2.07
CA VAL A 111 17.72 2.38 -1.01
C VAL A 111 18.25 2.08 0.38
N ARG A 112 18.03 3.01 1.30
CA ARG A 112 18.15 2.78 2.75
C ARG A 112 16.76 2.68 3.35
N LYS A 113 16.61 1.80 4.30
CA LYS A 113 15.37 1.71 5.06
C LYS A 113 15.31 2.87 6.05
N SER A 114 14.38 3.79 5.85
CA SER A 114 14.20 4.98 6.70
C SER A 114 13.40 4.67 7.96
N LYS A 115 12.61 3.60 7.93
CA LYS A 115 11.76 3.19 9.06
C LYS A 115 11.96 1.72 9.41
N GLU A 116 11.90 1.43 10.69
CA GLU A 116 11.80 0.07 11.18
C GLU A 116 10.34 -0.42 11.12
N ASN A 117 10.18 -1.74 11.13
CA ASN A 117 8.86 -2.35 11.17
C ASN A 117 8.05 -1.77 12.35
N PRO A 118 6.89 -1.14 12.10
CA PRO A 118 6.10 -0.47 13.13
C PRO A 118 5.43 -1.43 14.13
N GLY A 119 5.73 -2.73 14.07
CA GLY A 119 5.19 -3.74 14.98
C GLY A 119 3.69 -3.95 14.82
N SER A 120 2.90 -3.39 15.73
CA SER A 120 1.44 -3.51 15.72
C SER A 120 0.73 -2.41 14.95
N SER A 121 1.42 -1.36 14.51
CA SER A 121 0.80 -0.28 13.74
C SER A 121 0.34 -0.80 12.38
N ARG A 122 -0.94 -0.53 12.02
CA ARG A 122 -1.51 -0.99 10.76
C ARG A 122 -1.22 -0.06 9.60
N ASN A 123 -1.16 1.24 9.86
CA ASN A 123 -1.11 2.24 8.80
C ASN A 123 0.21 2.99 8.85
N VAL A 124 0.97 2.89 7.77
CA VAL A 124 2.24 3.60 7.60
C VAL A 124 2.01 4.70 6.57
N LEU A 125 2.15 5.96 6.98
CA LEU A 125 1.99 7.11 6.11
C LEU A 125 3.33 7.70 5.66
N ASP A 126 4.38 7.42 6.41
CA ASP A 126 5.74 7.92 6.16
C ASP A 126 6.48 7.08 5.11
N ALA A 127 7.56 7.61 4.57
CA ALA A 127 8.47 6.86 3.71
C ALA A 127 9.04 5.64 4.46
N ILE A 128 9.10 4.49 3.78
CA ILE A 128 9.69 3.25 4.30
C ILE A 128 11.13 3.10 3.83
N PHE A 129 11.39 3.50 2.59
CA PHE A 129 12.73 3.51 2.01
C PHE A 129 13.03 4.89 1.47
N GLU A 130 14.30 5.24 1.44
CA GLU A 130 14.78 6.51 0.94
C GLU A 130 16.12 6.35 0.19
N THR A 131 16.33 7.25 -0.75
CA THR A 131 17.62 7.53 -1.36
C THR A 131 17.96 9.01 -1.16
N PRO A 132 19.13 9.50 -1.57
CA PRO A 132 19.40 10.95 -1.53
C PRO A 132 18.44 11.83 -2.35
N ILE A 133 17.65 11.23 -3.26
CA ILE A 133 16.81 11.95 -4.21
C ILE A 133 15.36 11.46 -4.32
N VAL A 134 15.05 10.27 -3.79
CA VAL A 134 13.72 9.65 -3.92
C VAL A 134 13.30 8.99 -2.61
N ASP A 135 12.09 9.30 -2.16
CA ASP A 135 11.42 8.65 -1.03
C ASP A 135 10.35 7.67 -1.53
N PHE A 136 10.26 6.50 -0.88
CA PHE A 136 9.32 5.43 -1.23
C PHE A 136 8.31 5.18 -0.11
N TYR A 137 7.03 5.22 -0.48
CA TYR A 137 5.89 5.05 0.41
C TYR A 137 5.05 3.87 -0.05
N HIS A 138 4.73 2.96 0.87
CA HIS A 138 3.82 1.85 0.63
C HIS A 138 2.44 2.16 1.24
N ALA A 139 1.55 2.72 0.42
CA ALA A 139 0.24 3.19 0.87
C ALA A 139 -0.63 2.07 1.46
N HIS A 140 -0.50 0.85 0.96
CA HIS A 140 -1.21 -0.34 1.44
C HIS A 140 -0.37 -1.24 2.34
N GLY A 141 0.81 -0.79 2.75
CA GLY A 141 1.73 -1.56 3.58
C GLY A 141 2.76 -2.35 2.79
N LEU A 142 3.66 -3.01 3.50
CA LEU A 142 4.79 -3.75 2.95
C LEU A 142 4.64 -5.24 3.26
N GLY A 143 4.90 -6.11 2.28
CA GLY A 143 4.77 -7.58 2.40
C GLY A 143 5.49 -8.15 3.61
N SER A 144 6.75 -7.79 3.80
CA SER A 144 7.54 -8.20 4.97
C SER A 144 7.03 -7.67 6.33
N TRP A 145 6.09 -6.72 6.31
CA TRP A 145 5.45 -6.14 7.49
C TRP A 145 3.97 -6.49 7.56
N LYS A 146 3.66 -7.75 7.73
CA LYS A 146 2.31 -8.33 7.64
C LYS A 146 1.20 -7.56 8.36
N ASN A 147 1.53 -6.86 9.46
CA ASN A 147 0.55 -6.09 10.22
C ASN A 147 0.11 -4.80 9.48
N THR A 148 0.89 -4.33 8.51
CA THR A 148 0.62 -3.13 7.73
C THR A 148 -0.21 -3.41 6.49
N LEU A 149 -0.39 -4.68 6.09
CA LEU A 149 -1.10 -5.06 4.88
C LEU A 149 -2.56 -4.59 4.92
N CYS A 150 -2.94 -3.73 3.98
CA CYS A 150 -4.28 -3.21 3.80
C CYS A 150 -5.02 -4.07 2.77
N LEU A 151 -5.77 -5.07 3.22
CA LEU A 151 -6.37 -6.11 2.38
C LEU A 151 -7.91 -6.06 2.37
N GLY A 152 -8.52 -6.02 3.55
CA GLY A 152 -9.96 -6.04 3.72
C GLY A 152 -10.57 -4.67 4.00
N HIS A 153 -11.90 -4.61 4.00
CA HIS A 153 -12.67 -3.39 4.20
C HIS A 153 -12.30 -2.65 5.50
N GLU A 154 -12.14 -3.37 6.61
CA GLU A 154 -11.75 -2.77 7.90
C GLU A 154 -10.35 -2.14 7.85
N HIS A 155 -9.43 -2.72 7.05
CA HIS A 155 -8.10 -2.16 6.88
C HIS A 155 -8.15 -0.83 6.13
N TYR A 156 -8.95 -0.74 5.06
CA TYR A 156 -9.16 0.51 4.31
C TYR A 156 -9.86 1.56 5.17
N ALA A 157 -10.87 1.18 5.94
CA ALA A 157 -11.55 2.08 6.87
C ALA A 157 -10.57 2.65 7.92
N SER A 158 -9.69 1.79 8.46
CA SER A 158 -8.63 2.21 9.39
C SER A 158 -7.64 3.17 8.73
N LEU A 159 -7.21 2.90 7.49
CA LEU A 159 -6.31 3.76 6.73
C LEU A 159 -6.94 5.13 6.47
N ILE A 160 -8.18 5.17 5.99
CA ILE A 160 -8.93 6.42 5.77
C ILE A 160 -9.09 7.19 7.09
N GLY A 161 -9.41 6.51 8.19
CA GLY A 161 -9.48 7.11 9.52
C GLY A 161 -8.16 7.74 9.96
N LYS A 162 -7.04 7.07 9.70
CA LYS A 162 -5.70 7.60 9.99
C LYS A 162 -5.37 8.81 9.12
N ILE A 163 -5.61 8.75 7.81
CA ILE A 163 -5.43 9.89 6.90
C ILE A 163 -6.29 11.07 7.38
N ARG A 164 -7.56 10.81 7.68
CA ARG A 164 -8.46 11.84 8.18
C ARG A 164 -7.94 12.49 9.47
N SER A 165 -7.40 11.72 10.40
CA SER A 165 -6.84 12.26 11.65
C SER A 165 -5.61 13.15 11.42
N GLU A 166 -4.88 12.99 10.33
CA GLU A 166 -3.74 13.86 10.00
C GLU A 166 -4.16 15.21 9.40
N PHE A 167 -5.31 15.25 8.72
CA PHE A 167 -5.78 16.45 8.02
C PHE A 167 -6.94 17.19 8.69
N PHE A 168 -7.75 16.49 9.48
CA PHE A 168 -9.04 16.98 9.99
C PHE A 168 -9.22 16.73 11.48
N THR A 169 -8.21 16.96 12.27
CA THR A 169 -8.39 16.88 13.71
C THR A 169 -9.29 18.05 14.20
N ASN A 170 -10.36 17.70 14.88
CA ASN A 170 -11.39 18.51 15.57
C ASN A 170 -11.65 19.95 15.08
N VAL A 171 -12.83 20.13 14.50
CA VAL A 171 -13.38 21.40 14.01
C VAL A 171 -13.47 22.52 15.08
N ASN A 172 -13.20 22.23 16.35
CA ASN A 172 -13.32 23.16 17.47
C ASN A 172 -12.00 23.68 18.02
N ASP A 173 -10.85 23.28 17.44
CA ASP A 173 -9.54 23.72 17.91
C ASP A 173 -8.92 24.66 16.87
N GLU A 174 -8.94 25.96 17.12
CA GLU A 174 -8.41 27.01 16.24
C GLU A 174 -6.89 26.90 15.99
N SER A 175 -6.21 26.02 16.74
CA SER A 175 -4.76 25.79 16.61
C SER A 175 -4.40 24.71 15.57
N GLN A 176 -5.37 24.10 14.86
CA GLN A 176 -5.09 22.93 14.04
C GLN A 176 -4.79 23.25 12.59
N GLU A 177 -3.58 22.89 12.23
CA GLU A 177 -3.03 22.91 10.89
C GLU A 177 -3.79 21.92 9.97
N ASN A 178 -4.45 22.43 8.97
CA ASN A 178 -5.22 21.64 8.01
C ASN A 178 -4.53 21.59 6.63
N ILE A 179 -5.15 20.90 5.68
CA ILE A 179 -4.64 20.78 4.31
C ILE A 179 -4.52 22.15 3.61
N THR A 180 -5.39 23.09 3.93
CA THR A 180 -5.36 24.45 3.36
C THR A 180 -4.09 25.16 3.81
N ASP A 181 -3.66 24.99 5.05
CA ASP A 181 -2.44 25.60 5.57
C ASP A 181 -1.19 25.00 4.92
N LEU A 182 -1.20 23.70 4.63
CA LEU A 182 -0.15 23.06 3.83
C LEU A 182 -0.07 23.67 2.42
N VAL A 183 -1.19 23.69 1.70
CA VAL A 183 -1.22 24.18 0.30
C VAL A 183 -0.90 25.68 0.20
N THR A 184 -1.26 26.45 1.21
CA THR A 184 -0.95 27.91 1.28
C THR A 184 0.42 28.21 1.88
N GLY A 185 1.19 27.19 2.28
CA GLY A 185 2.53 27.35 2.86
C GLY A 185 2.53 27.93 4.27
N LYS A 186 1.41 27.89 4.97
CA LYS A 186 1.30 28.33 6.38
C LYS A 186 1.82 27.31 7.37
N ARG A 187 1.89 26.03 6.96
CA ARG A 187 2.54 24.96 7.70
C ARG A 187 3.52 24.18 6.83
N GLU A 188 4.47 23.54 7.46
CA GLU A 188 5.40 22.63 6.81
C GLU A 188 4.76 21.24 6.55
N SER A 189 5.30 20.51 5.58
CA SER A 189 4.91 19.13 5.30
C SER A 189 5.29 18.22 6.46
N LYS A 190 4.43 17.27 6.78
CA LYS A 190 4.74 16.15 7.69
C LYS A 190 5.49 15.02 6.98
N HIS A 191 5.78 15.17 5.69
CA HIS A 191 6.42 14.16 4.84
C HIS A 191 5.68 12.81 4.83
N ILE A 192 4.35 12.86 4.80
CA ILE A 192 3.47 11.70 4.66
C ILE A 192 2.90 11.63 3.24
N TRP A 193 2.73 10.40 2.71
CA TRP A 193 2.31 10.24 1.31
C TRP A 193 0.97 10.92 0.95
N PRO A 194 -0.04 11.04 1.84
CA PRO A 194 -1.28 11.71 1.46
C PRO A 194 -1.11 13.20 1.16
N GLU A 195 -0.09 13.87 1.72
CA GLU A 195 0.20 15.27 1.44
C GLU A 195 0.70 15.49 0.02
N LEU A 196 1.38 14.49 -0.57
CA LEU A 196 1.93 14.55 -1.91
C LEU A 196 0.86 14.77 -2.98
N PHE A 197 -0.37 14.33 -2.73
CA PHE A 197 -1.51 14.55 -3.64
C PHE A 197 -1.91 16.03 -3.76
N PHE A 198 -1.42 16.88 -2.86
CA PHE A 198 -1.73 18.31 -2.82
C PHE A 198 -0.49 19.20 -3.09
N THR A 199 0.70 18.62 -3.03
CA THR A 199 1.97 19.38 -3.05
C THR A 199 2.90 19.02 -4.21
N SER A 200 2.57 17.98 -5.00
CA SER A 200 3.42 17.53 -6.11
C SER A 200 2.65 17.28 -7.39
N ASP A 201 3.36 17.25 -8.52
CA ASP A 201 2.84 16.77 -9.80
C ASP A 201 2.79 15.22 -9.77
N ILE A 202 1.64 14.61 -10.09
CA ILE A 202 1.45 13.17 -9.98
C ILE A 202 1.39 12.50 -11.34
N ALA A 203 2.27 11.54 -11.58
CA ALA A 203 2.17 10.57 -12.67
C ALA A 203 1.61 9.25 -12.14
N ILE A 204 0.62 8.66 -12.81
CA ILE A 204 -0.03 7.41 -12.41
C ILE A 204 0.33 6.31 -13.39
N VAL A 205 0.84 5.19 -12.87
CA VAL A 205 1.28 4.04 -13.68
C VAL A 205 0.81 2.73 -13.04
N GLY A 206 0.20 1.87 -13.86
CA GLY A 206 -0.15 0.51 -13.46
C GLY A 206 -1.22 0.39 -12.37
N LEU A 207 -1.97 1.44 -12.09
CA LEU A 207 -3.18 1.35 -11.25
C LEU A 207 -4.32 0.82 -12.12
N GLY A 208 -4.92 -0.30 -11.71
CA GLY A 208 -6.25 -0.68 -12.16
C GLY A 208 -7.25 0.29 -11.53
N LEU A 209 -8.09 0.89 -12.33
CA LEU A 209 -9.20 1.74 -11.87
C LEU A 209 -10.53 0.98 -11.96
N ASP A 210 -10.47 -0.33 -11.69
CA ASP A 210 -11.62 -1.25 -11.77
C ASP A 210 -12.53 -1.12 -10.55
#